data_4e2443aebafcadb1cbcf6fe79b4679dc
#
_entry.id   4e2443aebafcadb1cbcf6fe79b4679dc
#
_cell.length_a   1.000
_cell.length_b   1.000
_cell.length_c   1.000
_cell.angle_alpha   90.00
_cell.angle_beta   90.00
_cell.angle_gamma   90.00
#
_symmetry.space_group_name_H-M   'P 1'
#
loop_
_entity.id
_entity.type
_entity.pdbx_description
1 polymer ?
#
loop_
_entity_poly.entity_id
_entity_poly.type
_entity_poly.pdbx_seq_one_letter_code
_entity_poly.pdbx_strand_id
1 'polypeptide(L)'
;WSSDVCSSDLGAKQQAERQGRLAEWSACICLLCKCYRIVGRRVKTPLGEIDLIAKSPGGLICFIEVKARPSQDEAAQSISPKQWGRIVRAAELYLGKRPQLRHNGVRFDAILVAPGRWPRHVRDAWRPGS
;
A
#
# COMPACT_ATOMS: atom_id res chain seq x y z
N TRP A 1 -5.73 29.28 24.02
CA TRP A 1 -5.83 27.93 24.48
C TRP A 1 -6.40 26.98 23.42
N SER A 2 -7.41 27.42 22.71
CA SER A 2 -7.90 26.62 21.56
C SER A 2 -6.80 26.42 20.50
N SER A 3 -5.81 27.32 20.43
CA SER A 3 -4.68 27.12 19.52
C SER A 3 -3.78 25.95 19.98
N ASP A 4 -3.71 25.67 21.29
CA ASP A 4 -2.97 24.52 21.80
C ASP A 4 -3.61 23.22 21.38
N VAL A 5 -4.94 23.15 21.40
CA VAL A 5 -5.69 21.98 20.91
C VAL A 5 -5.45 21.79 19.41
N CYS A 6 -5.52 22.86 18.64
CA CYS A 6 -5.23 22.82 17.20
C CYS A 6 -3.80 22.39 16.94
N SER A 7 -2.85 22.86 17.74
CA SER A 7 -1.44 22.48 17.59
C SER A 7 -1.25 20.99 17.88
N SER A 8 -1.93 20.44 18.86
CA SER A 8 -1.88 19.01 19.18
C SER A 8 -2.42 18.17 18.04
N ASP A 9 -3.56 18.58 17.46
CA ASP A 9 -4.17 17.88 16.34
C ASP A 9 -3.25 17.92 15.12
N LEU A 10 -2.65 19.07 14.83
CA LEU A 10 -1.71 19.22 13.72
C LEU A 10 -0.46 18.39 13.96
N GLY A 11 0.06 18.34 15.18
CA GLY A 11 1.22 17.53 15.52
C GLY A 11 0.96 16.04 15.34
N ALA A 12 -0.21 15.57 15.81
CA ALA A 12 -0.61 14.17 15.64
C ALA A 12 -0.77 13.82 14.18
N LYS A 13 -1.37 14.69 13.37
CA LYS A 13 -1.56 14.49 11.95
C LYS A 13 -0.22 14.44 11.21
N GLN A 14 0.69 15.37 11.52
CA GLN A 14 2.02 15.40 10.93
C GLN A 14 2.81 14.14 11.29
N GLN A 15 2.69 13.67 12.51
CA GLN A 15 3.36 12.46 12.98
C GLN A 15 2.82 11.23 12.25
N ALA A 16 1.51 11.15 12.07
CA ALA A 16 0.87 10.06 11.32
C ALA A 16 1.33 10.06 9.86
N GLU A 17 1.43 11.23 9.22
CA GLU A 17 1.92 11.36 7.86
C GLU A 17 3.39 10.94 7.74
N ARG A 18 4.20 11.30 8.73
CA ARG A 18 5.61 10.91 8.77
C ARG A 18 5.77 9.41 8.91
N GLN A 19 4.99 8.79 9.79
CA GLN A 19 5.00 7.35 9.97
C GLN A 19 4.55 6.63 8.71
N GLY A 20 3.54 7.17 8.02
CA GLY A 20 3.09 6.63 6.75
C GLY A 20 4.17 6.66 5.68
N ARG A 21 4.93 7.77 5.60
CA ARG A 21 6.05 7.88 4.64
C ARG A 21 7.17 6.92 4.98
N LEU A 22 7.51 6.76 6.26
CA LEU A 22 8.53 5.81 6.69
C LEU A 22 8.11 4.38 6.38
N ALA A 23 6.83 4.06 6.57
CA ALA A 23 6.29 2.75 6.24
C ALA A 23 6.38 2.47 4.74
N GLU A 24 6.08 3.45 3.89
CA GLU A 24 6.23 3.32 2.45
C GLU A 24 7.69 3.10 2.05
N TRP A 25 8.62 3.84 2.65
CA TRP A 25 10.05 3.66 2.38
C TRP A 25 10.51 2.26 2.77
N SER A 26 10.07 1.77 3.95
CA SER A 26 10.39 0.42 4.40
C SER A 26 9.84 -0.62 3.42
N ALA A 27 8.61 -0.41 2.95
CA ALA A 27 7.99 -1.29 1.97
C ALA A 27 8.75 -1.30 0.65
N CYS A 28 9.17 -0.12 0.17
CA CYS A 28 9.96 -0.03 -1.06
C CYS A 28 11.27 -0.78 -0.94
N ILE A 29 11.98 -0.60 0.18
CA ILE A 29 13.25 -1.31 0.43
C ILE A 29 13.02 -2.81 0.44
N CYS A 30 11.96 -3.27 1.11
CA CYS A 30 11.60 -4.69 1.15
C CYS A 30 11.40 -5.25 -0.26
N LEU A 31 10.66 -4.53 -1.11
CA LEU A 31 10.39 -4.95 -2.48
C LEU A 31 11.65 -4.95 -3.33
N LEU A 32 12.48 -3.93 -3.20
CA LEU A 32 13.75 -3.85 -3.94
C LEU A 32 14.69 -4.99 -3.56
N CYS A 33 14.73 -5.36 -2.28
CA CYS A 33 15.52 -6.51 -1.82
C CYS A 33 15.02 -7.83 -2.42
N LYS A 34 13.75 -7.91 -2.80
CA LYS A 34 13.17 -9.08 -3.46
C LYS A 34 13.20 -8.99 -4.98
N CYS A 35 13.91 -8.02 -5.52
CA CYS A 35 14.02 -7.77 -6.96
C CYS A 35 12.72 -7.34 -7.63
N TYR A 36 11.80 -6.76 -6.88
CA TYR A 36 10.63 -6.09 -7.43
C TYR A 36 11.02 -4.73 -7.96
N ARG A 37 10.34 -4.29 -9.00
CA ARG A 37 10.55 -2.99 -9.60
C ARG A 37 9.38 -2.07 -9.24
N ILE A 38 9.66 -0.92 -8.64
CA ILE A 38 8.62 0.04 -8.27
C ILE A 38 8.16 0.75 -9.54
N VAL A 39 6.88 0.64 -9.86
CA VAL A 39 6.25 1.26 -11.04
C VAL A 39 5.59 2.58 -10.65
N GLY A 40 5.01 2.66 -9.46
CA GLY A 40 4.37 3.88 -9.00
C GLY A 40 4.20 3.90 -7.50
N ARG A 41 4.13 5.10 -6.93
CA ARG A 41 3.88 5.32 -5.51
C ARG A 41 2.78 6.35 -5.36
N ARG A 42 1.88 6.14 -4.39
CA ARG A 42 0.77 7.06 -4.09
C ARG A 42 0.00 7.45 -5.33
N VAL A 43 -0.38 6.44 -6.10
CA VAL A 43 -1.09 6.68 -7.35
C VAL A 43 -2.53 7.02 -7.03
N LYS A 44 -2.96 8.22 -7.43
CA LYS A 44 -4.31 8.72 -7.17
C LYS A 44 -5.21 8.43 -8.36
N THR A 45 -6.40 7.89 -8.06
CA THR A 45 -7.44 7.68 -9.05
C THR A 45 -8.75 8.26 -8.53
N PRO A 46 -9.74 8.51 -9.40
CA PRO A 46 -11.05 8.96 -8.94
C PRO A 46 -11.74 7.99 -7.96
N LEU A 47 -11.38 6.71 -7.98
CA LEU A 47 -11.99 5.68 -7.12
C LEU A 47 -11.17 5.34 -5.89
N GLY A 48 -9.98 5.91 -5.73
CA GLY A 48 -9.15 5.68 -4.58
C GLY A 48 -7.68 5.86 -4.87
N GLU A 49 -6.84 5.71 -3.84
CA GLU A 49 -5.39 5.83 -3.93
C GLU A 49 -4.76 4.45 -3.74
N ILE A 50 -3.72 4.17 -4.52
CA ILE A 50 -2.95 2.95 -4.41
C ILE A 50 -1.56 3.32 -3.84
N ASP A 51 -1.20 2.70 -2.73
CA ASP A 51 0.05 3.04 -2.04
C ASP A 51 1.28 2.74 -2.88
N LEU A 52 1.36 1.53 -3.42
CA LEU A 52 2.48 1.12 -4.26
C LEU A 52 2.00 0.27 -5.42
N ILE A 53 2.64 0.44 -6.56
CA ILE A 53 2.48 -0.43 -7.72
C ILE A 53 3.86 -0.94 -8.06
N ALA A 54 4.03 -2.25 -8.14
CA ALA A 54 5.32 -2.86 -8.40
C ALA A 54 5.20 -4.00 -9.40
N LYS A 55 6.31 -4.27 -10.08
CA LYS A 55 6.40 -5.39 -11.01
C LYS A 55 7.28 -6.46 -10.37
N SER A 56 6.76 -7.68 -10.27
CA SER A 56 7.50 -8.79 -9.68
C SER A 56 8.62 -9.26 -10.62
N PRO A 57 9.59 -10.03 -10.12
CA PRO A 57 10.62 -10.61 -11.00
C PRO A 57 10.03 -11.43 -12.15
N GLY A 58 8.88 -12.08 -11.93
CA GLY A 58 8.18 -12.84 -12.97
C GLY A 58 7.33 -12.00 -13.91
N GLY A 59 7.25 -10.68 -13.70
CA GLY A 59 6.51 -9.78 -14.57
C GLY A 59 5.07 -9.51 -14.16
N LEU A 60 4.61 -10.02 -13.01
CA LEU A 60 3.28 -9.70 -12.49
C LEU A 60 3.21 -8.24 -12.07
N ILE A 61 2.11 -7.57 -12.39
CA ILE A 61 1.86 -6.25 -11.84
C ILE A 61 1.16 -6.41 -10.48
N CYS A 62 1.76 -5.82 -9.44
CA CYS A 62 1.29 -5.98 -8.07
C CYS A 62 0.79 -4.63 -7.54
N PHE A 63 -0.45 -4.61 -7.07
CA PHE A 63 -1.02 -3.44 -6.39
C PHE A 63 -0.93 -3.70 -4.90
N ILE A 64 -0.24 -2.84 -4.18
CA ILE A 64 0.20 -3.10 -2.82
C ILE A 64 -0.36 -2.07 -1.86
N GLU A 65 -1.05 -2.55 -0.82
CA GLU A 65 -1.50 -1.72 0.30
C GLU A 65 -0.47 -1.83 1.41
N VAL A 66 0.00 -0.67 1.89
CA VAL A 66 0.97 -0.60 2.99
C VAL A 66 0.24 -0.16 4.25
N LYS A 67 0.34 -0.95 5.31
CA LYS A 67 -0.26 -0.62 6.61
C LYS A 67 0.79 -0.68 7.72
N ALA A 68 0.85 0.40 8.50
CA ALA A 68 1.72 0.50 9.66
C ALA A 68 0.86 0.51 10.92
N ARG A 69 1.12 -0.41 11.83
CA ARG A 69 0.41 -0.54 13.11
C ARG A 69 1.40 -1.00 14.18
N PRO A 70 1.01 -0.97 15.48
CA PRO A 70 1.92 -1.44 16.53
C PRO A 70 2.36 -2.88 16.37
N SER A 71 1.55 -3.74 15.73
CA SER A 71 1.94 -5.11 15.39
C SER A 71 1.56 -5.44 13.95
N GLN A 72 2.23 -6.42 13.37
CA GLN A 72 1.93 -6.87 12.02
C GLN A 72 0.54 -7.50 11.93
N ASP A 73 0.09 -8.17 12.99
CA ASP A 73 -1.26 -8.75 13.03
C ASP A 73 -2.32 -7.66 13.00
N GLU A 74 -2.15 -6.59 13.78
CA GLU A 74 -3.04 -5.44 13.74
C GLU A 74 -3.06 -4.78 12.36
N ALA A 75 -1.89 -4.68 11.73
CA ALA A 75 -1.79 -4.15 10.37
C ALA A 75 -2.60 -5.01 9.39
N ALA A 76 -2.47 -6.33 9.48
CA ALA A 76 -3.22 -7.25 8.62
C ALA A 76 -4.72 -7.09 8.80
N GLN A 77 -5.19 -6.96 10.04
CA GLN A 77 -6.61 -6.83 10.35
C GLN A 77 -7.17 -5.47 9.96
N SER A 78 -6.31 -4.47 9.78
CA SER A 78 -6.76 -3.11 9.47
C SER A 78 -7.23 -2.93 8.04
N ILE A 79 -6.94 -3.88 7.14
CA ILE A 79 -7.36 -3.80 5.74
C ILE A 79 -8.70 -4.52 5.59
N SER A 80 -9.79 -3.73 5.49
CA SER A 80 -11.13 -4.29 5.37
C SER A 80 -11.43 -4.75 3.94
N PRO A 81 -12.42 -5.65 3.75
CA PRO A 81 -12.88 -6.00 2.40
C PRO A 81 -13.34 -4.79 1.60
N LYS A 82 -13.92 -3.79 2.27
CA LYS A 82 -14.35 -2.55 1.62
C LYS A 82 -13.15 -1.78 1.06
N GLN A 83 -12.06 -1.73 1.81
CA GLN A 83 -10.83 -1.09 1.37
C GLN A 83 -10.20 -1.83 0.20
N TRP A 84 -10.17 -3.17 0.25
CA TRP A 84 -9.70 -3.98 -0.87
C TRP A 84 -10.55 -3.76 -2.13
N GLY A 85 -11.86 -3.62 -1.97
CA GLY A 85 -12.74 -3.30 -3.09
C GLY A 85 -12.39 -1.99 -3.76
N ARG A 86 -12.04 -0.96 -2.98
CA ARG A 86 -11.58 0.33 -3.52
C ARG A 86 -10.27 0.19 -4.27
N ILE A 87 -9.34 -0.58 -3.72
CA ILE A 87 -8.03 -0.82 -4.34
C ILE A 87 -8.21 -1.53 -5.68
N VAL A 88 -9.08 -2.54 -5.73
CA VAL A 88 -9.37 -3.27 -6.97
C VAL A 88 -9.94 -2.33 -8.04
N ARG A 89 -10.89 -1.48 -7.67
CA ARG A 89 -11.48 -0.53 -8.62
C ARG A 89 -10.46 0.50 -9.11
N ALA A 90 -9.63 1.00 -8.21
CA ALA A 90 -8.56 1.93 -8.58
C ALA A 90 -7.56 1.25 -9.51
N ALA A 91 -7.22 0.00 -9.23
CA ALA A 91 -6.31 -0.78 -10.06
C ALA A 91 -6.88 -1.00 -11.47
N GLU A 92 -8.16 -1.27 -11.57
CA GLU A 92 -8.82 -1.44 -12.87
C GLU A 92 -8.77 -0.15 -13.70
N LEU A 93 -8.99 0.99 -13.07
CA LEU A 93 -8.85 2.28 -13.76
C LEU A 93 -7.42 2.51 -14.25
N TYR A 94 -6.45 2.21 -13.39
CA TYR A 94 -5.04 2.36 -13.74
C TYR A 94 -4.67 1.48 -14.92
N LEU A 95 -5.07 0.22 -14.89
CA LEU A 95 -4.78 -0.75 -15.95
C LEU A 95 -5.55 -0.45 -17.23
N GLY A 96 -6.74 0.14 -17.13
CA GLY A 96 -7.52 0.54 -18.29
C GLY A 96 -6.80 1.54 -19.18
N LYS A 97 -5.95 2.38 -18.59
CA LYS A 97 -5.12 3.34 -19.32
C LYS A 97 -3.76 2.74 -19.72
N ARG A 98 -3.43 1.55 -19.21
CA ARG A 98 -2.13 0.90 -19.42
C ARG A 98 -2.33 -0.59 -19.66
N PRO A 99 -3.05 -0.97 -20.73
CA PRO A 99 -3.43 -2.38 -20.92
C PRO A 99 -2.23 -3.32 -21.08
N GLN A 100 -1.09 -2.80 -21.53
CA GLN A 100 0.13 -3.59 -21.67
C GLN A 100 0.64 -4.15 -20.34
N LEU A 101 0.27 -3.53 -19.21
CA LEU A 101 0.72 -4.00 -17.91
C LEU A 101 0.03 -5.29 -17.47
N ARG A 102 -1.13 -5.64 -18.06
CA ARG A 102 -1.85 -6.87 -17.73
C ARG A 102 -1.20 -8.13 -18.30
N HIS A 103 -0.22 -7.98 -19.16
CA HIS A 103 0.29 -9.07 -19.99
C HIS A 103 0.69 -10.32 -19.20
N ASN A 104 1.35 -10.16 -18.07
CA ASN A 104 1.83 -11.26 -17.24
C ASN A 104 0.98 -11.53 -16.00
N GLY A 105 -0.16 -10.84 -15.88
CA GLY A 105 -1.08 -11.03 -14.77
C GLY A 105 -1.03 -9.92 -13.73
N VAL A 106 -2.01 -9.94 -12.83
CA VAL A 106 -2.24 -8.93 -11.80
C VAL A 106 -2.37 -9.62 -10.45
N ARG A 107 -1.79 -9.02 -9.41
CA ARG A 107 -1.86 -9.56 -8.06
C ARG A 107 -2.06 -8.41 -7.06
N PHE A 108 -2.80 -8.68 -5.98
CA PHE A 108 -3.03 -7.72 -4.89
C PHE A 108 -2.30 -8.19 -3.64
N ASP A 109 -1.36 -7.37 -3.19
CA ASP A 109 -0.49 -7.70 -2.07
C ASP A 109 -0.68 -6.69 -0.94
N ALA A 110 -0.22 -7.06 0.26
CA ALA A 110 -0.13 -6.15 1.40
C ALA A 110 1.29 -6.18 1.94
N ILE A 111 1.75 -5.02 2.44
CA ILE A 111 3.00 -4.94 3.20
C ILE A 111 2.65 -4.41 4.57
N LEU A 112 2.96 -5.19 5.59
CA LEU A 112 2.63 -4.93 6.98
C LEU A 112 3.88 -4.45 7.71
N VAL A 113 3.81 -3.24 8.26
CA VAL A 113 4.94 -2.59 8.91
C VAL A 113 4.64 -2.42 10.40
N ALA A 114 5.57 -2.84 11.24
CA ALA A 114 5.50 -2.66 12.69
C ALA A 114 6.86 -2.20 13.20
N PRO A 115 6.89 -1.43 14.32
CA PRO A 115 8.16 -0.95 14.87
C PRO A 115 9.11 -2.10 15.21
N GLY A 116 10.40 -1.94 14.87
CA GLY A 116 11.44 -2.89 15.18
C GLY A 116 11.38 -4.21 14.44
N ARG A 117 10.55 -4.31 13.41
CA ARG A 117 10.41 -5.52 12.61
C ARG A 117 10.63 -5.23 11.14
N TRP A 118 11.18 -6.22 10.42
CA TRP A 118 11.26 -6.16 8.97
C TRP A 118 9.83 -6.18 8.38
N PRO A 119 9.54 -5.38 7.35
CA PRO A 119 8.21 -5.40 6.74
C PRO A 119 7.81 -6.80 6.28
N ARG A 120 6.57 -7.18 6.55
CA ARG A 120 6.03 -8.46 6.11
C ARG A 120 5.25 -8.28 4.82
N HIS A 121 5.72 -8.91 3.77
CA HIS A 121 5.06 -8.88 2.47
C HIS A 121 4.12 -10.07 2.35
N VAL A 122 2.82 -9.79 2.27
CA VAL A 122 1.79 -10.80 2.08
C VAL A 122 1.41 -10.80 0.60
N ARG A 123 1.87 -11.80 -0.13
CA ARG A 123 1.58 -11.93 -1.55
C ARG A 123 0.18 -12.51 -1.73
N ASP A 124 -0.54 -12.01 -2.73
CA ASP A 124 -1.88 -12.49 -3.06
C ASP A 124 -2.82 -12.36 -1.85
N ALA A 125 -2.75 -11.19 -1.18
CA ALA A 125 -3.51 -10.93 0.04
C ALA A 125 -5.01 -10.81 -0.22
N TRP A 126 -5.41 -10.52 -1.44
CA TRP A 126 -6.81 -10.37 -1.83
C TRP A 126 -7.01 -10.87 -3.26
N ARG A 127 -8.09 -11.61 -3.47
CA ARG A 127 -8.51 -12.07 -4.80
C ARG A 127 -9.89 -11.52 -5.11
N PRO A 128 -10.02 -10.67 -6.15
CA PRO A 128 -11.34 -10.15 -6.54
C PRO A 128 -12.29 -11.28 -6.90
N GLY A 129 -13.53 -11.19 -6.44
CA GLY A 129 -14.55 -12.18 -6.74
C GLY A 129 -14.55 -13.41 -5.83
N SER A 130 -13.69 -13.42 -4.82
CA SER A 130 -13.65 -14.53 -3.84
C SER A 130 -14.62 -14.31 -2.69
#